data_ee09e7a191731a9b5b12749c47a98e1b
#
_entry.id   ee09e7a191731a9b5b12749c47a98e1b
#
_cell.length_a   1.000
_cell.length_b   1.000
_cell.length_c   1.000
_cell.angle_alpha   90.00
_cell.angle_beta   90.00
_cell.angle_gamma   90.00
#
_symmetry.space_group_name_H-M   'P 1'
#
loop_
_entity.id
_entity.type
_entity.pdbx_description
1 polymer ?
#
loop_
_entity_poly.entity_id
_entity_poly.type
_entity_poly.pdbx_seq_one_letter_code
_entity_poly.pdbx_strand_id
1 'polypeptide(L)'
;MPLIKIADSSIEFVCAANDTITRAALRAGLGMPYECNVGSCGTCKVELVSGAVESAWAEAPALSERDRLKNRVLGCQSHPKGDCTIKVRIAEQYLPMNPPTQFSAHLSLMRDITHDIREFHFEATQTRAFQIGRAHV
;
A
#
# COMPACT_ATOMS: atom_id res chain seq x y z
N MET A 1 -3.73 -6.39 15.45
CA MET A 1 -3.16 -5.73 14.24
C MET A 1 -1.70 -6.14 14.14
N PRO A 2 -1.27 -6.73 13.02
CA PRO A 2 0.12 -7.15 12.83
C PRO A 2 1.13 -6.03 13.03
N LEU A 3 2.25 -6.33 13.69
CA LEU A 3 3.41 -5.46 13.81
C LEU A 3 4.43 -5.84 12.74
N ILE A 4 4.85 -4.86 11.96
CA ILE A 4 5.86 -5.03 10.91
C ILE A 4 7.16 -4.40 11.37
N LYS A 5 8.23 -5.19 11.38
CA LYS A 5 9.59 -4.73 11.71
C LYS A 5 10.43 -4.64 10.45
N ILE A 6 11.24 -3.58 10.36
CA ILE A 6 12.23 -3.49 9.29
C ILE A 6 13.55 -4.08 9.81
N ALA A 7 14.02 -5.11 9.13
CA ALA A 7 15.27 -5.78 9.48
C ALA A 7 16.45 -4.78 9.51
N ASP A 8 17.40 -5.06 10.38
CA ASP A 8 18.62 -4.26 10.56
C ASP A 8 18.35 -2.79 10.98
N SER A 9 17.15 -2.52 11.55
CA SER A 9 16.76 -1.19 12.04
C SER A 9 15.90 -1.30 13.31
N SER A 10 15.66 -0.16 13.97
CA SER A 10 14.70 -0.06 15.08
C SER A 10 13.30 0.36 14.61
N ILE A 11 13.06 0.41 13.29
CA ILE A 11 11.80 0.88 12.73
C ILE A 11 10.78 -0.24 12.78
N GLU A 12 9.63 0.07 13.35
CA GLU A 12 8.46 -0.80 13.34
C GLU A 12 7.19 0.01 13.12
N PHE A 13 6.17 -0.61 12.53
CA PHE A 13 4.88 0.03 12.29
C PHE A 13 3.76 -1.02 12.32
N VAL A 14 2.55 -0.55 12.60
CA VAL A 14 1.36 -1.39 12.67
C VAL A 14 0.66 -1.43 11.31
N CYS A 15 0.27 -2.62 10.88
CA CYS A 15 -0.56 -2.81 9.70
C CYS A 15 -2.00 -3.04 10.12
N ALA A 16 -2.92 -2.15 9.74
CA ALA A 16 -4.33 -2.30 10.03
C ALA A 16 -4.93 -3.48 9.22
N ALA A 17 -6.07 -4.00 9.69
CA ALA A 17 -6.82 -5.00 8.94
C ALA A 17 -7.17 -4.45 7.54
N ASN A 18 -7.05 -5.29 6.53
CA ASN A 18 -7.26 -4.93 5.11
C ASN A 18 -6.29 -3.90 4.53
N ASP A 19 -5.20 -3.61 5.22
CA ASP A 19 -4.15 -2.76 4.70
C ASP A 19 -3.01 -3.58 4.10
N THR A 20 -2.28 -2.99 3.17
CA THR A 20 -1.07 -3.59 2.61
C THR A 20 0.17 -3.09 3.35
N ILE A 21 1.26 -3.83 3.28
CA ILE A 21 2.53 -3.44 3.91
C ILE A 21 2.96 -2.04 3.46
N THR A 22 2.92 -1.76 2.15
CA THR A 22 3.30 -0.43 1.61
C THR A 22 2.40 0.67 2.15
N ARG A 23 1.09 0.48 2.12
CA ARG A 23 0.15 1.49 2.59
C ARG A 23 0.27 1.75 4.08
N ALA A 24 0.46 0.70 4.88
CA ALA A 24 0.69 0.82 6.31
C ALA A 24 1.98 1.58 6.64
N ALA A 25 3.08 1.31 5.93
CA ALA A 25 4.34 2.04 6.08
C ALA A 25 4.20 3.53 5.74
N LEU A 26 3.54 3.86 4.61
CA LEU A 26 3.26 5.25 4.22
C LEU A 26 2.37 5.97 5.25
N ARG A 27 1.39 5.25 5.83
CA ARG A 27 0.53 5.81 6.89
C ARG A 27 1.30 6.09 8.16
N ALA A 28 2.32 5.31 8.46
CA ALA A 28 3.26 5.53 9.55
C ALA A 28 4.30 6.63 9.24
N GLY A 29 4.21 7.30 8.10
CA GLY A 29 5.14 8.36 7.69
C GLY A 29 6.50 7.85 7.21
N LEU A 30 6.59 6.57 6.82
CA LEU A 30 7.83 5.98 6.34
C LEU A 30 7.95 6.13 4.83
N GLY A 31 9.14 6.45 4.35
CA GLY A 31 9.44 6.54 2.92
C GLY A 31 9.57 5.17 2.26
N MET A 32 8.50 4.41 2.23
CA MET A 32 8.43 3.09 1.63
C MET A 32 8.45 3.19 0.10
N PRO A 33 9.39 2.54 -0.61
CA PRO A 33 9.42 2.60 -2.06
C PRO A 33 8.14 2.07 -2.70
N TYR A 34 7.53 2.85 -3.59
CA TYR A 34 6.39 2.45 -4.41
C TYR A 34 6.23 3.37 -5.61
N GLU A 35 5.53 2.88 -6.62
CA GLU A 35 5.10 3.69 -7.78
C GLU A 35 3.68 3.33 -8.24
N CYS A 36 3.50 2.19 -8.93
CA CYS A 36 2.21 1.83 -9.52
C CYS A 36 1.13 1.47 -8.50
N ASN A 37 1.50 0.94 -7.36
CA ASN A 37 0.62 0.44 -6.29
C ASN A 37 -0.40 -0.63 -6.73
N VAL A 38 -0.17 -1.27 -7.87
CA VAL A 38 -1.05 -2.29 -8.48
C VAL A 38 -0.33 -3.61 -8.83
N GLY A 39 0.93 -3.76 -8.45
CA GLY A 39 1.67 -5.02 -8.65
C GLY A 39 2.44 -5.13 -9.96
N SER A 40 2.53 -4.07 -10.78
CA SER A 40 3.12 -4.13 -12.12
C SER A 40 4.57 -3.67 -12.21
N CYS A 41 5.01 -2.67 -11.41
CA CYS A 41 6.35 -2.07 -11.57
C CYS A 41 7.44 -2.74 -10.74
N GLY A 42 7.11 -3.34 -9.60
CA GLY A 42 8.05 -3.99 -8.71
C GLY A 42 8.86 -3.07 -7.79
N THR A 43 8.63 -1.75 -7.80
CA THR A 43 9.34 -0.80 -6.93
C THR A 43 9.11 -1.08 -5.43
N CYS A 44 7.94 -1.61 -5.08
CA CYS A 44 7.58 -1.95 -3.71
C CYS A 44 8.02 -3.35 -3.25
N LYS A 45 8.98 -3.99 -3.94
CA LYS A 45 9.50 -5.29 -3.52
C LYS A 45 10.16 -5.21 -2.16
N VAL A 46 9.79 -6.11 -1.28
CA VAL A 46 10.43 -6.33 0.02
C VAL A 46 10.80 -7.80 0.16
N GLU A 47 11.84 -8.10 0.90
CA GLU A 47 12.17 -9.48 1.28
C GLU A 47 11.49 -9.79 2.61
N LEU A 48 10.71 -10.85 2.65
CA LEU A 48 10.08 -11.35 3.87
C LEU A 48 11.09 -12.20 4.63
N VAL A 49 11.63 -11.65 5.72
CA VAL A 49 12.61 -12.31 6.56
C VAL A 49 11.95 -13.31 7.51
N SER A 50 10.81 -12.92 8.09
CA SER A 50 9.99 -13.79 8.94
C SER A 50 8.52 -13.39 8.92
N GLY A 51 7.65 -14.31 9.34
CA GLY A 51 6.21 -14.13 9.29
C GLY A 51 5.59 -14.66 8.02
N ALA A 52 4.31 -14.35 7.80
CA ALA A 52 3.55 -14.78 6.63
C ALA A 52 2.66 -13.66 6.10
N VAL A 53 2.53 -13.59 4.80
CA VAL A 53 1.66 -12.64 4.11
C VAL A 53 0.72 -13.36 3.16
N GLU A 54 -0.44 -12.77 2.91
CA GLU A 54 -1.33 -13.13 1.83
C GLU A 54 -1.16 -12.13 0.69
N SER A 55 -0.94 -12.63 -0.51
CA SER A 55 -0.87 -11.77 -1.70
C SER A 55 -2.26 -11.59 -2.31
N ALA A 56 -2.66 -10.35 -2.54
CA ALA A 56 -3.89 -10.04 -3.28
C ALA A 56 -3.79 -10.44 -4.77
N TRP A 57 -2.56 -10.55 -5.29
CA TRP A 57 -2.29 -10.98 -6.66
C TRP A 57 -1.05 -11.88 -6.71
N ALA A 58 -1.27 -13.20 -6.57
CA ALA A 58 -0.20 -14.18 -6.52
C ALA A 58 0.66 -14.22 -7.81
N GLU A 59 0.03 -14.00 -8.97
CA GLU A 59 0.68 -14.04 -10.28
C GLU A 59 1.11 -12.65 -10.78
N ALA A 60 1.30 -11.67 -9.86
CA ALA A 60 1.69 -10.33 -10.24
C ALA A 60 2.96 -10.34 -11.12
N PRO A 61 2.94 -9.67 -12.29
CA PRO A 61 4.03 -9.75 -13.27
C PRO A 61 5.34 -9.14 -12.76
N ALA A 62 5.27 -8.28 -11.75
CA ALA A 62 6.47 -7.68 -11.16
C ALA A 62 7.28 -8.64 -10.29
N LEU A 63 6.75 -9.81 -9.93
CA LEU A 63 7.49 -10.84 -9.19
C LEU A 63 7.98 -11.93 -10.13
N SER A 64 9.27 -11.95 -10.39
CA SER A 64 9.92 -13.04 -11.10
C SER A 64 10.00 -14.30 -10.21
N GLU A 65 10.23 -15.46 -10.83
CA GLU A 65 10.50 -16.71 -10.12
C GLU A 65 11.69 -16.58 -9.17
N ARG A 66 12.74 -15.88 -9.60
CA ARG A 66 13.92 -15.59 -8.76
C ARG A 66 13.56 -14.74 -7.53
N ASP A 67 12.63 -13.82 -7.66
CA ASP A 67 12.17 -13.02 -6.51
C ASP A 67 11.43 -13.92 -5.51
N ARG A 68 10.59 -14.81 -5.99
CA ARG A 68 9.84 -15.77 -5.16
C ARG A 68 10.77 -16.70 -4.40
N LEU A 69 11.81 -17.23 -5.06
CA LEU A 69 12.85 -18.07 -4.43
C LEU A 69 13.62 -17.32 -3.33
N LYS A 70 13.65 -15.99 -3.37
CA LYS A 70 14.27 -15.13 -2.36
C LYS A 70 13.26 -14.59 -1.34
N ASN A 71 12.09 -15.21 -1.22
CA ASN A 71 11.01 -14.75 -0.34
C ASN A 71 10.66 -13.27 -0.53
N ARG A 72 10.78 -12.73 -1.75
CA ARG A 72 10.37 -11.39 -2.05
C ARG A 72 8.88 -11.34 -2.33
N VAL A 73 8.25 -10.30 -1.81
CA VAL A 73 6.83 -10.01 -2.01
C VAL A 73 6.66 -8.56 -2.46
N LEU A 74 5.53 -8.25 -3.07
CA LEU A 74 5.15 -6.87 -3.40
C LEU A 74 4.43 -6.26 -2.20
N GLY A 75 5.04 -5.28 -1.55
CA GLY A 75 4.45 -4.63 -0.38
C GLY A 75 3.06 -4.03 -0.65
N CYS A 76 2.79 -3.57 -1.88
CA CYS A 76 1.48 -3.03 -2.27
C CYS A 76 0.38 -4.09 -2.48
N GLN A 77 0.76 -5.38 -2.58
CA GLN A 77 -0.16 -6.50 -2.78
C GLN A 77 -0.16 -7.48 -1.60
N SER A 78 0.60 -7.21 -0.55
CA SER A 78 0.80 -8.15 0.56
C SER A 78 0.09 -7.68 1.81
N HIS A 79 -0.79 -8.55 2.33
CA HIS A 79 -1.52 -8.39 3.59
C HIS A 79 -0.88 -9.30 4.65
N PRO A 80 -0.34 -8.76 5.75
CA PRO A 80 0.24 -9.57 6.81
C PRO A 80 -0.79 -10.47 7.50
N LYS A 81 -0.45 -11.74 7.69
CA LYS A 81 -1.28 -12.69 8.48
C LYS A 81 -0.99 -12.64 9.98
N GLY A 82 0.08 -11.99 10.38
CA GLY A 82 0.57 -11.81 11.73
C GLY A 82 1.80 -10.93 11.73
N ASP A 83 2.51 -10.86 12.82
CA ASP A 83 3.74 -10.09 12.90
C ASP A 83 4.77 -10.58 11.88
N CYS A 84 5.41 -9.62 11.22
CA CYS A 84 6.36 -9.88 10.15
C CYS A 84 7.64 -9.07 10.33
N THR A 85 8.75 -9.61 9.84
CA THR A 85 9.98 -8.85 9.64
C THR A 85 10.27 -8.78 8.14
N ILE A 86 10.47 -7.57 7.63
CA ILE A 86 10.76 -7.33 6.22
C ILE A 86 12.11 -6.64 6.08
N LYS A 87 12.78 -6.90 4.97
CA LYS A 87 13.98 -6.17 4.58
C LYS A 87 13.66 -5.27 3.38
N VAL A 88 13.82 -3.97 3.59
CA VAL A 88 13.55 -2.93 2.59
C VAL A 88 14.42 -1.71 2.89
N ARG A 89 14.77 -0.96 1.85
CA ARG A 89 15.46 0.33 1.98
C ARG A 89 14.44 1.46 1.95
N ILE A 90 14.25 2.10 3.10
CA ILE A 90 13.46 3.32 3.21
C ILE A 90 14.23 4.49 2.59
N ALA A 91 13.54 5.38 1.88
CA ALA A 91 14.15 6.53 1.23
C ALA A 91 13.27 7.79 1.33
N GLU A 92 13.90 8.94 1.56
CA GLU A 92 13.22 10.23 1.75
C GLU A 92 12.35 10.62 0.57
N GLN A 93 12.76 10.29 -0.65
CA GLN A 93 12.00 10.58 -1.87
C GLN A 93 10.61 9.95 -1.92
N TYR A 94 10.35 8.94 -1.08
CA TYR A 94 9.06 8.27 -0.96
C TYR A 94 8.28 8.69 0.28
N LEU A 95 8.76 9.67 1.05
CA LEU A 95 8.01 10.20 2.19
C LEU A 95 6.68 10.80 1.69
N PRO A 96 5.55 10.36 2.24
CA PRO A 96 4.26 10.87 1.82
C PRO A 96 4.05 12.29 2.34
N MET A 97 3.78 13.25 1.45
CA MET A 97 3.36 14.60 1.85
C MET A 97 2.00 14.55 2.57
N ASN A 98 1.11 13.69 2.10
CA ASN A 98 -0.18 13.42 2.72
C ASN A 98 -0.27 11.90 2.98
N PRO A 99 -0.05 11.45 4.22
CA PRO A 99 -0.15 10.02 4.55
C PRO A 99 -1.53 9.45 4.19
N PRO A 100 -1.60 8.21 3.67
CA PRO A 100 -2.87 7.56 3.35
C PRO A 100 -3.76 7.48 4.59
N THR A 101 -5.02 7.88 4.46
CA THR A 101 -6.02 7.80 5.53
C THR A 101 -7.26 7.07 5.05
N GLN A 102 -7.92 6.37 5.97
CA GLN A 102 -9.25 5.80 5.75
C GLN A 102 -10.26 6.62 6.53
N PHE A 103 -11.38 6.94 5.90
CA PHE A 103 -12.49 7.63 6.54
C PHE A 103 -13.81 7.22 5.88
N SER A 104 -14.91 7.40 6.60
CA SER A 104 -16.24 7.18 6.06
C SER A 104 -16.72 8.43 5.33
N ALA A 105 -17.36 8.23 4.19
CA ALA A 105 -18.03 9.28 3.45
C ALA A 105 -19.44 8.84 3.09
N HIS A 106 -20.36 9.79 2.98
CA HIS A 106 -21.73 9.55 2.56
C HIS A 106 -21.85 9.77 1.04
N LEU A 107 -22.45 8.82 0.34
CA LEU A 107 -22.80 9.00 -1.07
C LEU A 107 -24.06 9.88 -1.13
N SER A 108 -23.91 11.14 -1.55
CA SER A 108 -24.99 12.12 -1.61
C SER A 108 -25.70 12.18 -2.96
N LEU A 109 -24.98 11.87 -4.04
CA LEU A 109 -25.52 11.88 -5.40
C LEU A 109 -24.88 10.79 -6.25
N MET A 110 -25.70 10.15 -7.07
CA MET A 110 -25.24 9.27 -8.14
C MET A 110 -26.09 9.55 -9.38
N ARG A 111 -25.46 9.80 -10.53
CA ARG A 111 -26.15 10.02 -11.79
C ARG A 111 -25.37 9.49 -12.98
N ASP A 112 -26.06 9.03 -14.00
CA ASP A 112 -25.45 8.68 -15.28
C ASP A 112 -25.25 9.95 -16.10
N ILE A 113 -24.04 10.19 -16.54
CA ILE A 113 -23.67 11.30 -17.43
C ILE A 113 -23.83 10.88 -18.88
N THR A 114 -23.34 9.66 -19.19
CA THR A 114 -23.51 8.98 -20.47
C THR A 114 -23.92 7.52 -20.21
N HIS A 115 -24.06 6.73 -21.26
CA HIS A 115 -24.40 5.29 -21.13
C HIS A 115 -23.31 4.46 -20.44
N ASP A 116 -22.08 4.97 -20.38
CA ASP A 116 -20.88 4.30 -19.85
C ASP A 116 -20.14 5.10 -18.76
N ILE A 117 -20.58 6.35 -18.48
CA ILE A 117 -19.98 7.21 -17.45
C ILE A 117 -21.01 7.53 -16.37
N ARG A 118 -20.65 7.21 -15.12
CA ARG A 118 -21.45 7.54 -13.94
C ARG A 118 -20.67 8.44 -12.98
N GLU A 119 -21.33 9.47 -12.51
CA GLU A 119 -20.80 10.41 -11.53
C GLU A 119 -21.26 10.04 -10.12
N PHE A 120 -20.33 10.11 -9.16
CA PHE A 120 -20.60 9.88 -7.74
C PHE A 120 -20.13 11.09 -6.94
N HIS A 121 -20.99 11.62 -6.08
CA HIS A 121 -20.64 12.68 -5.12
C HIS A 121 -20.60 12.07 -3.73
N PHE A 122 -19.46 12.25 -3.07
CA PHE A 122 -19.25 11.80 -1.70
C PHE A 122 -19.05 13.00 -0.78
N GLU A 123 -19.76 13.01 0.34
CA GLU A 123 -19.60 14.00 1.40
C GLU A 123 -18.80 13.38 2.54
N ALA A 124 -17.65 13.97 2.86
CA ALA A 124 -16.81 13.55 3.96
C ALA A 124 -17.11 14.42 5.19
N THR A 125 -17.10 13.81 6.37
CA THR A 125 -17.32 14.51 7.64
C THR A 125 -16.19 15.44 8.03
N GLN A 126 -15.02 15.32 7.39
CA GLN A 126 -13.82 16.10 7.66
C GLN A 126 -13.15 16.53 6.36
N THR A 127 -12.70 17.78 6.33
CA THR A 127 -11.82 18.26 5.26
C THR A 127 -10.47 17.56 5.35
N ARG A 128 -9.97 17.06 4.21
CA ARG A 128 -8.69 16.39 4.10
C ARG A 128 -7.81 17.06 3.06
N ALA A 129 -6.54 17.21 3.40
CA ALA A 129 -5.54 17.58 2.41
C ALA A 129 -5.30 16.39 1.46
N PHE A 130 -5.23 16.65 0.17
CA PHE A 130 -4.87 15.66 -0.83
C PHE A 130 -3.99 16.31 -1.90
N GLN A 131 -3.19 15.51 -2.55
CA GLN A 131 -2.38 15.97 -3.67
C GLN A 131 -3.09 15.60 -4.97
N ILE A 132 -3.42 16.63 -5.75
CA ILE A 132 -3.87 16.41 -7.13
C ILE A 132 -2.63 16.03 -7.92
N GLY A 133 -2.68 14.96 -8.59
CA GLY A 133 -1.60 14.59 -9.44
C GLY A 133 -1.74 13.17 -9.87
N ARG A 134 -0.78 12.79 -10.58
CA ARG A 134 -0.59 11.49 -11.15
C ARG A 134 -1.53 10.44 -10.58
N ALA A 135 -2.60 10.14 -11.31
CA ALA A 135 -3.12 8.79 -11.26
C ALA A 135 -1.94 7.88 -11.58
N HIS A 136 -1.52 7.09 -10.63
CA HIS A 136 -0.53 6.08 -10.91
C HIS A 136 -1.20 5.03 -11.78
N VAL A 137 -0.89 5.08 -13.02
CA VAL A 137 -1.32 4.11 -14.02
C VAL A 137 -0.38 2.94 -13.94
#